data_e2e2f79ca51eff0304e621868d79f703
#
_entry.id   e2e2f79ca51eff0304e621868d79f703
#
_cell.length_a   1.000
_cell.length_b   1.000
_cell.length_c   1.000
_cell.angle_alpha   90.00
_cell.angle_beta   90.00
_cell.angle_gamma   90.00
#
_symmetry.space_group_name_H-M   'P 1'
#
loop_
_entity.id
_entity.type
_entity.pdbx_description
1 polymer ?
#
loop_
_entity_poly.entity_id
_entity_poly.type
_entity_poly.pdbx_seq_one_letter_code
_entity_poly.pdbx_strand_id
1 'polypeptide(L)'
;MIFRKIHDGVSRRALPLCLALVLLGGPLAAKPPKINTVRPLAAVPGKTTELVITGEGLETATGLWTSFGSKSSIIAGEKRDGKSLRIKLSIPAETPVGIGAIRLAGPGGLSNLELFLIDG
;
A
#
# COMPACT_ATOMS: atom_id res chain seq x y z
N MET A 1 -17.47 40.68 41.07
CA MET A 1 -17.21 40.36 40.61
C MET A 1 -17.32 39.61 40.04
N ILE A 2 -17.40 39.70 40.23
CA ILE A 2 -17.27 38.98 39.74
C ILE A 2 -17.05 38.49 38.73
N PHE A 3 -16.66 38.84 38.61
CA PHE A 3 -16.32 38.39 37.59
C PHE A 3 -15.64 37.72 37.12
N ARG A 4 -15.35 37.57 37.51
CA ARG A 4 -14.70 36.99 37.02
C ARG A 4 -14.55 35.99 36.66
N LYS A 5 -14.79 35.86 36.94
CA LYS A 5 -14.71 34.92 36.59
C LYS A 5 -14.75 34.31 35.62
N ILE A 6 -14.83 34.68 35.74
CA ILE A 6 -14.93 34.19 34.89
C ILE A 6 -14.47 33.76 34.00
N HIS A 7 -13.96 33.84 34.08
CA HIS A 7 -13.50 33.36 33.11
C HIS A 7 -13.02 32.68 32.80
N ASP A 8 -12.84 32.47 33.44
CA ASP A 8 -12.48 31.74 33.07
C ASP A 8 -12.57 31.00 32.50
N GLY A 9 -12.81 31.12 32.92
CA GLY A 9 -12.94 30.32 32.45
C GLY A 9 -12.79 29.80 31.47
N VAL A 10 -12.64 30.02 31.58
CA VAL A 10 -12.50 29.58 30.66
C VAL A 10 -11.98 29.11 29.89
N SER A 11 -11.63 29.21 30.20
CA SER A 11 -11.19 28.80 29.46
C SER A 11 -10.81 28.09 29.02
N ARG A 12 -10.80 28.03 29.53
CA ARG A 12 -10.50 27.31 29.07
C ARG A 12 -10.53 26.60 28.41
N ARG A 13 -10.64 26.68 28.70
CA ARG A 13 -10.72 25.91 27.98
C ARG A 13 -10.46 25.43 27.16
N ALA A 14 -10.24 25.49 27.39
CA ALA A 14 -10.06 24.97 26.57
C ALA A 14 -9.73 24.37 25.94
N LEU A 15 -9.48 24.16 26.11
CA LEU A 15 -9.26 23.48 25.45
C LEU A 15 -8.92 22.84 24.84
N PRO A 16 -8.94 22.93 25.12
CA PRO A 16 -8.60 22.17 24.42
C PRO A 16 -8.30 21.70 23.59
N LEU A 17 -7.96 21.60 23.70
CA LEU A 17 -7.58 21.12 22.86
C LEU A 17 -7.25 20.49 22.32
N CYS A 18 -7.17 20.39 22.66
CA CYS A 18 -6.87 19.70 22.12
C CYS A 18 -6.81 19.10 21.49
N LEU A 19 -6.94 19.12 21.69
CA LEU A 19 -6.87 18.45 21.02
C LEU A 19 -6.59 18.03 20.23
N ALA A 20 -6.40 18.11 20.29
CA ALA A 20 -6.01 17.65 19.50
C ALA A 20 -5.72 17.11 18.89
N LEU A 21 -5.45 16.95 19.15
CA LEU A 21 -4.98 16.35 18.54
C LEU A 21 -5.00 15.61 17.96
N VAL A 22 -5.13 15.66 18.36
CA VAL A 22 -5.08 14.88 17.85
C VAL A 22 -5.20 14.51 16.88
N LEU A 23 -5.22 14.74 16.87
CA LEU A 23 -5.20 14.41 16.08
C LEU A 23 -4.88 13.96 15.35
N LEU A 24 -4.73 14.05 15.45
CA LEU A 24 -4.15 13.67 14.90
C LEU A 24 -3.72 12.41 14.61
N GLY A 25 -3.84 11.63 15.00
CA GLY A 25 -3.51 10.27 14.82
C GLY A 25 -3.16 9.93 13.43
N GLY A 26 -3.61 10.66 12.48
CA GLY A 26 -3.27 10.43 11.08
C GLY A 26 -1.79 10.24 10.85
N PRO A 27 -0.92 11.03 11.44
CA PRO A 27 0.51 10.87 11.15
C PRO A 27 1.05 9.51 11.54
N LEU A 28 0.35 8.79 12.36
CA LEU A 28 0.76 7.45 12.72
C LEU A 28 0.24 6.41 11.75
N ALA A 29 -0.27 6.85 10.63
CA ALA A 29 -0.83 5.95 9.63
C ALA A 29 0.24 5.05 9.05
N ALA A 30 -0.22 4.07 8.32
CA ALA A 30 0.61 3.03 7.75
C ALA A 30 1.71 3.60 6.87
N LYS A 31 2.83 2.94 6.85
CA LYS A 31 3.90 3.21 5.91
C LYS A 31 3.61 2.48 4.60
N PRO A 32 4.17 2.95 3.49
CA PRO A 32 4.06 2.21 2.24
C PRO A 32 4.74 0.86 2.38
N PRO A 33 4.24 -0.17 1.71
CA PRO A 33 4.96 -1.44 1.66
C PRO A 33 6.28 -1.29 0.92
N LYS A 34 7.20 -2.19 1.19
CA LYS A 34 8.50 -2.20 0.53
C LYS A 34 8.72 -3.55 -0.12
N ILE A 35 9.12 -3.54 -1.39
CA ILE A 35 9.41 -4.76 -2.12
C ILE A 35 10.91 -5.02 -2.09
N ASN A 36 11.29 -6.22 -1.67
CA ASN A 36 12.68 -6.67 -1.75
C ASN A 36 12.89 -7.55 -2.98
N THR A 37 12.02 -8.52 -3.20
CA THR A 37 12.15 -9.40 -4.37
C THR A 37 10.76 -9.70 -4.94
N VAL A 38 10.75 -10.03 -6.23
CA VAL A 38 9.57 -10.50 -6.94
C VAL A 38 9.98 -11.74 -7.73
N ARG A 39 9.24 -12.81 -7.59
CA ARG A 39 9.52 -14.06 -8.32
C ARG A 39 8.22 -14.64 -8.87
N PRO A 40 8.21 -15.01 -10.13
CA PRO A 40 9.21 -14.71 -11.13
C PRO A 40 9.22 -13.23 -11.51
N LEU A 41 10.29 -12.79 -12.16
CA LEU A 41 10.41 -11.41 -12.64
C LEU A 41 9.86 -11.24 -14.05
N ALA A 42 9.23 -12.26 -14.58
CA ALA A 42 8.73 -12.25 -15.94
C ALA A 42 7.40 -12.97 -16.02
N ALA A 43 6.58 -12.57 -16.97
CA ALA A 43 5.32 -13.23 -17.24
C ALA A 43 5.04 -13.18 -18.75
N VAL A 44 4.17 -14.06 -19.20
CA VAL A 44 3.84 -14.22 -20.62
C VAL A 44 2.46 -13.63 -20.86
N PRO A 45 2.31 -12.78 -21.91
CA PRO A 45 0.99 -12.27 -22.27
C PRO A 45 -0.01 -13.41 -22.53
N GLY A 46 -1.25 -13.19 -22.12
CA GLY A 46 -2.30 -14.16 -22.28
C GLY A 46 -2.35 -15.21 -21.20
N LYS A 47 -1.49 -15.14 -20.20
CA LYS A 47 -1.45 -16.14 -19.14
C LYS A 47 -1.56 -15.49 -17.78
N THR A 48 -1.91 -16.32 -16.79
CA THR A 48 -1.97 -15.91 -15.39
C THR A 48 -0.73 -16.48 -14.71
N THR A 49 -0.01 -15.61 -14.02
CA THR A 49 1.20 -15.97 -13.30
C THR A 49 1.02 -15.67 -11.83
N GLU A 50 1.46 -16.57 -10.99
CA GLU A 50 1.47 -16.32 -9.56
C GLU A 50 2.81 -15.74 -9.17
N LEU A 51 2.78 -14.54 -8.59
CA LEU A 51 3.97 -13.86 -8.13
C LEU A 51 4.13 -14.06 -6.63
N VAL A 52 5.35 -14.28 -6.20
CA VAL A 52 5.70 -14.26 -4.78
C VAL A 52 6.56 -13.04 -4.55
N ILE A 53 6.07 -12.14 -3.72
CA ILE A 53 6.76 -10.89 -3.41
C ILE A 53 7.24 -10.97 -1.98
N THR A 54 8.50 -10.66 -1.75
CA THR A 54 9.02 -10.53 -0.41
C THR A 54 9.39 -9.09 -0.13
N GLY A 55 9.31 -8.70 1.12
CA GLY A 55 9.59 -7.33 1.50
C GLY A 55 9.20 -7.05 2.93
N GLU A 56 8.76 -5.82 3.17
CA GLU A 56 8.34 -5.37 4.50
C GLU A 56 7.04 -4.61 4.39
N GLY A 57 6.21 -4.73 5.42
CA GLY A 57 4.92 -4.04 5.44
C GLY A 57 3.93 -4.58 4.45
N LEU A 58 4.08 -5.81 3.99
CA LEU A 58 3.24 -6.36 2.94
C LEU A 58 1.85 -6.73 3.44
N GLU A 59 1.66 -6.81 4.76
CA GLU A 59 0.33 -7.11 5.31
C GLU A 59 -0.67 -6.00 5.01
N THR A 60 -0.22 -4.79 4.72
CA THR A 60 -1.10 -3.67 4.42
C THR A 60 -1.38 -3.51 2.94
N ALA A 61 -0.74 -4.31 2.09
CA ALA A 61 -0.91 -4.17 0.64
C ALA A 61 -2.34 -4.50 0.24
N THR A 62 -2.93 -3.66 -0.60
CA THR A 62 -4.29 -3.83 -1.08
C THR A 62 -4.37 -4.18 -2.55
N GLY A 63 -3.30 -4.01 -3.29
CA GLY A 63 -3.29 -4.34 -4.71
C GLY A 63 -1.94 -4.12 -5.34
N LEU A 64 -1.87 -4.46 -6.62
CA LEU A 64 -0.66 -4.33 -7.42
C LEU A 64 -0.90 -3.30 -8.51
N TRP A 65 -0.01 -2.32 -8.58
CA TRP A 65 0.00 -1.37 -9.67
C TRP A 65 1.00 -1.84 -10.73
N THR A 66 0.62 -1.78 -11.99
CA THR A 66 1.51 -2.13 -13.09
C THR A 66 1.51 -1.02 -14.12
N SER A 67 2.65 -0.85 -14.82
CA SER A 67 2.77 0.13 -15.89
C SER A 67 2.16 -0.36 -17.21
N PHE A 68 1.67 -1.57 -17.25
CA PHE A 68 1.05 -2.20 -18.41
C PHE A 68 -0.34 -2.67 -18.02
N GLY A 69 -1.18 -2.97 -19.01
CA GLY A 69 -2.50 -3.48 -18.74
C GLY A 69 -2.43 -4.84 -18.08
N SER A 70 -3.16 -5.01 -16.99
CA SER A 70 -3.16 -6.29 -16.28
C SER A 70 -4.33 -6.33 -15.33
N LYS A 71 -4.63 -7.54 -14.85
CA LYS A 71 -5.54 -7.76 -13.73
C LYS A 71 -4.79 -8.54 -12.67
N SER A 72 -4.95 -8.14 -11.44
CA SER A 72 -4.24 -8.80 -10.35
C SER A 72 -5.17 -8.97 -9.16
N SER A 73 -4.87 -9.98 -8.35
CA SER A 73 -5.58 -10.20 -7.10
C SER A 73 -4.63 -10.82 -6.09
N ILE A 74 -4.74 -10.36 -4.85
CA ILE A 74 -4.01 -10.97 -3.75
C ILE A 74 -4.69 -12.29 -3.44
N ILE A 75 -3.89 -13.34 -3.26
CA ILE A 75 -4.44 -14.67 -3.01
C ILE A 75 -5.03 -14.67 -1.61
N ALA A 76 -6.34 -14.92 -1.55
CA ALA A 76 -7.08 -14.95 -0.30
C ALA A 76 -6.74 -16.21 0.49
N GLY A 77 -6.94 -16.15 1.80
CA GLY A 77 -6.73 -17.29 2.67
C GLY A 77 -5.30 -17.49 3.11
N GLU A 78 -4.36 -16.72 2.58
CA GLU A 78 -2.98 -16.78 3.00
C GLU A 78 -2.79 -15.99 4.28
N LYS A 79 -2.00 -16.55 5.19
CA LYS A 79 -1.57 -15.79 6.35
C LYS A 79 -0.53 -14.77 5.90
N ARG A 80 -0.78 -13.52 6.20
CA ARG A 80 0.09 -12.43 5.76
C ARG A 80 0.94 -11.99 6.94
N ASP A 81 2.21 -12.29 6.86
CA ASP A 81 3.16 -11.99 7.93
C ASP A 81 3.92 -10.68 7.70
N GLY A 82 3.57 -9.95 6.66
CA GLY A 82 4.23 -8.69 6.33
C GLY A 82 5.51 -8.86 5.55
N LYS A 83 6.00 -10.06 5.39
CA LYS A 83 7.28 -10.31 4.72
C LYS A 83 7.14 -11.01 3.39
N SER A 84 6.01 -11.62 3.13
CA SER A 84 5.76 -12.26 1.85
C SER A 84 4.30 -12.10 1.46
N LEU A 85 4.05 -12.12 0.15
CA LEU A 85 2.72 -11.91 -0.40
C LEU A 85 2.63 -12.64 -1.72
N ARG A 86 1.50 -13.30 -1.97
CA ARG A 86 1.28 -14.00 -3.23
C ARG A 86 0.17 -13.30 -4.00
N ILE A 87 0.43 -13.07 -5.27
CA ILE A 87 -0.49 -12.34 -6.13
C ILE A 87 -0.64 -13.09 -7.44
N LYS A 88 -1.88 -13.21 -7.91
CA LYS A 88 -2.13 -13.70 -9.27
C LYS A 88 -2.14 -12.51 -10.20
N LEU A 89 -1.36 -12.59 -11.26
CA LEU A 89 -1.26 -11.52 -12.26
C LEU A 89 -1.63 -12.08 -13.63
N SER A 90 -2.63 -11.49 -14.26
CA SER A 90 -3.06 -11.86 -15.59
C SER A 90 -2.73 -10.72 -16.55
N ILE A 91 -2.04 -11.03 -17.62
CA ILE A 91 -1.63 -10.07 -18.64
C ILE A 91 -2.39 -10.36 -19.91
N PRO A 92 -3.06 -9.36 -20.52
CA PRO A 92 -3.78 -9.59 -21.77
C PRO A 92 -2.88 -10.10 -22.86
N ALA A 93 -3.44 -10.92 -23.75
CA ALA A 93 -2.65 -11.57 -24.81
C ALA A 93 -2.03 -10.57 -25.77
N GLU A 94 -2.67 -9.41 -25.94
CA GLU A 94 -2.20 -8.39 -26.87
C GLU A 94 -1.13 -7.48 -26.29
N THR A 95 -0.72 -7.68 -25.05
CA THR A 95 0.28 -6.84 -24.42
C THR A 95 1.63 -7.03 -25.09
N PRO A 96 2.30 -5.94 -25.51
CA PRO A 96 3.61 -6.08 -26.15
C PRO A 96 4.65 -6.59 -25.16
N VAL A 97 5.60 -7.37 -25.69
CA VAL A 97 6.75 -7.76 -24.86
C VAL A 97 7.61 -6.53 -24.57
N GLY A 98 8.29 -6.56 -23.45
CA GLY A 98 9.14 -5.45 -23.05
C GLY A 98 9.34 -5.44 -21.55
N ILE A 99 9.84 -4.31 -21.08
CA ILE A 99 10.10 -4.12 -19.68
C ILE A 99 9.02 -3.20 -19.10
N GLY A 100 8.39 -3.65 -18.06
CA GLY A 100 7.41 -2.86 -17.32
C GLY A 100 7.86 -2.63 -15.90
N ALA A 101 6.98 -2.04 -15.14
CA ALA A 101 7.23 -1.75 -13.73
C ALA A 101 6.02 -2.16 -12.90
N ILE A 102 6.29 -2.62 -11.69
CA ILE A 102 5.24 -2.96 -10.74
C ILE A 102 5.51 -2.30 -9.40
N ARG A 103 4.44 -2.02 -8.69
CA ARG A 103 4.47 -1.50 -7.33
C ARG A 103 3.31 -2.11 -6.55
N LEU A 104 3.49 -2.23 -5.25
CA LEU A 104 2.38 -2.57 -4.37
C LEU A 104 1.72 -1.30 -3.89
N ALA A 105 0.40 -1.34 -3.78
CA ALA A 105 -0.39 -0.23 -3.25
C ALA A 105 -0.91 -0.61 -1.88
N GLY A 106 -0.99 0.36 -0.99
CA GLY A 106 -1.55 0.19 0.33
C GLY A 106 -1.99 1.53 0.89
N PRO A 107 -2.57 1.54 2.11
CA PRO A 107 -3.04 2.79 2.68
C PRO A 107 -1.93 3.81 2.93
N GLY A 108 -0.69 3.37 3.08
CA GLY A 108 0.43 4.28 3.25
C GLY A 108 1.02 4.80 1.96
N GLY A 109 0.54 4.34 0.80
CA GLY A 109 1.02 4.77 -0.50
C GLY A 109 1.54 3.62 -1.32
N LEU A 110 2.30 3.96 -2.37
CA LEU A 110 2.89 2.97 -3.27
C LEU A 110 4.26 2.54 -2.77
N SER A 111 4.60 1.27 -3.01
CA SER A 111 5.93 0.75 -2.70
C SER A 111 6.95 1.31 -3.68
N ASN A 112 8.22 0.95 -3.44
CA ASN A 112 9.27 1.15 -4.42
C ASN A 112 8.92 0.41 -5.69
N LEU A 113 9.52 0.86 -6.79
CA LEU A 113 9.29 0.31 -8.12
C LEU A 113 10.21 -0.89 -8.35
N GLU A 114 9.65 -1.96 -8.95
CA GLU A 114 10.43 -3.11 -9.40
C GLU A 114 10.22 -3.28 -10.89
N LEU A 115 11.29 -3.55 -11.61
CA LEU A 115 11.19 -3.84 -13.02
C LEU A 115 10.64 -5.25 -13.22
N PHE A 116 9.85 -5.41 -14.27
CA PHE A 116 9.19 -6.66 -14.56
C PHE A 116 9.22 -6.90 -16.06
N LEU A 117 9.56 -8.11 -16.45
CA LEU A 117 9.71 -8.44 -17.87
C LEU A 117 8.43 -9.07 -18.39
N ILE A 118 7.95 -8.54 -19.51
CA ILE A 118 6.86 -9.16 -20.27
C ILE A 118 7.52 -9.85 -21.45
N ASP A 119 7.51 -11.16 -21.44
CA ASP A 119 8.26 -11.97 -22.38
C ASP A 119 7.34 -13.00 -23.01
N GLY A 120 7.44 -13.12 -24.28
CA GLY A 120 6.67 -14.13 -25.01
C GLY A 120 7.52 -15.37 -25.27
#